data_81f2785f6c039141bc70d5f6215b03b6
#
_entry.id   81f2785f6c039141bc70d5f6215b03b6
#
_cell.length_a   1.000
_cell.length_b   1.000
_cell.length_c   1.000
_cell.angle_alpha   90.00
_cell.angle_beta   90.00
_cell.angle_gamma   90.00
#
_symmetry.space_group_name_H-M   'P 1'
#
loop_
_entity.id
_entity.type
_entity.pdbx_description
1 polymer ?
#
loop_
_entity_poly.entity_id
_entity_poly.type
_entity_poly.pdbx_seq_one_letter_code
_entity_poly.pdbx_strand_id
1 'polypeptide(L)'
;CKPCPPFFSTLLRLTFPITHCQVLGTKKKYFSTCRNWYRGSICGKKAAVVYECCPGYMKLEGMKGCPAVAPIDHVYGTLGLVKATTTQQYSDMSKLREEIEGKGSYTMFAPSNDAWEELEPNVRSALESNVNIELYNALHFHMVNHRLLTKDMKDGMTVTSMYNDLGLYINHYSNGIVTVNCARIIHGNQVATNGVVHVIDRVISAVGNTIKNVLDVTDELSSFNAAAIASGVMDKLDKPGHFTLFAPTNEAFDKLGPGYLERIMGDKAIIEALVKYHLLNSVQCSEAIMAGSVFETAEGSTIEIGCDGDSLTVNGIKMVLKKDIVTTNGVIHLIDQVLVPNSAKDVMELLGESQSTFSDMVSELGLAAALGPKTEFTLLAPLNTAFTMMSIDQTVLREILENHILKLKVTLSELYNGQLLETLAGKLIRVFIYRTAVCIENACMVRGSKEGSNGALHLLRSIIKPAEKTIYEILIADGRFKIFLNLMETAGLTDLLKQEGSYTIFAPTDDAFDGLTQEDMLLLRSDVNALRTILLYHFSNGVFINGGLEGGVTNLLKSLQGNNLQVIAVCTLKKYTRFQKYTVGRLHKYREDDFFFVIKFLFFFSKHKNERMRNKRDHNSKQTNNTPK
;
A
#
# COMPACT_ATOMS: atom_id res chain seq x y z
N CYS A 1 -47.86 -11.12 -1.49
CA CYS A 1 -46.41 -11.04 -1.21
C CYS A 1 -45.96 -9.63 -1.52
N LYS A 2 -45.52 -8.88 -0.53
CA LYS A 2 -44.90 -7.56 -0.77
C LYS A 2 -43.56 -7.80 -1.46
N PRO A 3 -43.22 -7.10 -2.54
CA PRO A 3 -41.93 -7.21 -3.16
C PRO A 3 -40.84 -6.77 -2.14
N CYS A 4 -39.70 -7.43 -2.17
CA CYS A 4 -38.54 -6.93 -1.44
C CYS A 4 -38.34 -5.46 -1.83
N PRO A 5 -38.25 -4.52 -0.88
CA PRO A 5 -38.33 -3.12 -1.18
C PRO A 5 -37.17 -2.70 -2.11
N PRO A 6 -37.43 -1.92 -3.15
CA PRO A 6 -36.43 -1.50 -4.12
C PRO A 6 -35.43 -0.44 -3.59
N PHE A 7 -35.51 -0.08 -2.30
CA PHE A 7 -34.81 1.08 -1.76
C PHE A 7 -33.34 0.89 -1.41
N PHE A 8 -32.79 -0.31 -1.57
CA PHE A 8 -31.39 -0.57 -1.22
C PHE A 8 -30.40 -0.61 -2.37
N SER A 9 -30.85 -0.34 -3.60
CA SER A 9 -29.99 -0.52 -4.78
C SER A 9 -29.04 0.63 -5.10
N THR A 10 -29.24 1.82 -4.50
CA THR A 10 -28.48 3.01 -4.89
C THR A 10 -27.43 3.46 -3.88
N LEU A 11 -27.52 3.08 -2.61
CA LEU A 11 -26.56 3.53 -1.58
C LEU A 11 -25.63 2.42 -1.02
N LEU A 12 -25.92 1.15 -1.32
CA LEU A 12 -25.12 0.02 -0.85
C LEU A 12 -24.43 -0.71 -2.00
N ARG A 13 -23.75 0.04 -2.85
CA ARG A 13 -22.94 -0.55 -3.95
C ARG A 13 -21.70 -1.32 -3.46
N LEU A 14 -21.50 -1.49 -2.19
CA LEU A 14 -20.19 -1.90 -1.68
C LEU A 14 -20.12 -3.15 -0.80
N THR A 15 -21.22 -3.74 -0.27
CA THR A 15 -20.97 -4.71 0.81
C THR A 15 -21.95 -5.86 1.02
N PHE A 16 -23.00 -6.08 0.22
CA PHE A 16 -23.93 -7.18 0.52
C PHE A 16 -24.23 -8.09 -0.68
N PRO A 17 -24.32 -9.42 -0.43
CA PRO A 17 -24.89 -10.30 -1.43
C PRO A 17 -26.33 -9.86 -1.75
N ILE A 18 -26.59 -9.57 -3.00
CA ILE A 18 -27.94 -9.25 -3.48
C ILE A 18 -28.64 -10.57 -3.80
N THR A 19 -29.57 -11.00 -2.97
CA THR A 19 -30.31 -12.25 -3.18
C THR A 19 -31.35 -12.08 -4.27
N HIS A 20 -31.32 -12.91 -5.28
CA HIS A 20 -32.27 -12.92 -6.39
C HIS A 20 -33.43 -13.87 -6.12
N CYS A 21 -34.58 -13.31 -5.82
CA CYS A 21 -35.81 -14.05 -5.64
C CYS A 21 -36.66 -14.03 -6.90
N GLN A 22 -37.18 -15.14 -7.29
CA GLN A 22 -38.20 -15.21 -8.31
C GLN A 22 -39.58 -15.34 -7.65
N VAL A 23 -40.44 -14.32 -7.82
CA VAL A 23 -41.80 -14.33 -7.31
C VAL A 23 -42.72 -15.02 -8.32
N LEU A 24 -43.60 -15.88 -7.86
CA LEU A 24 -44.59 -16.56 -8.69
C LEU A 24 -45.48 -15.51 -9.43
N GLY A 25 -45.65 -15.69 -10.73
CA GLY A 25 -46.54 -14.89 -11.55
C GLY A 25 -46.00 -13.53 -12.01
N THR A 26 -44.79 -13.17 -11.68
CA THR A 26 -44.15 -11.95 -12.18
C THR A 26 -42.96 -12.25 -13.10
N LYS A 27 -42.81 -11.51 -14.18
CA LYS A 27 -41.62 -11.61 -15.05
C LYS A 27 -40.38 -10.92 -14.45
N LYS A 28 -40.49 -10.30 -13.30
CA LYS A 28 -39.37 -9.61 -12.64
C LYS A 28 -38.60 -10.59 -11.77
N LYS A 29 -37.31 -10.71 -12.05
CA LYS A 29 -36.36 -11.52 -11.29
C LYS A 29 -35.61 -10.61 -10.31
N TYR A 30 -35.60 -10.97 -9.05
CA TYR A 30 -34.81 -10.32 -8.01
C TYR A 30 -33.66 -11.24 -7.66
N PHE A 31 -32.42 -10.78 -7.83
CA PHE A 31 -31.24 -11.62 -7.63
C PHE A 31 -30.56 -11.27 -6.32
N SER A 32 -30.34 -12.26 -5.48
CA SER A 32 -29.30 -12.21 -4.47
C SER A 32 -28.03 -12.73 -5.11
N THR A 33 -27.13 -11.86 -5.36
CA THR A 33 -25.83 -12.25 -5.84
C THR A 33 -24.84 -11.99 -4.72
N CYS A 34 -24.11 -13.01 -4.29
CA CYS A 34 -22.78 -12.79 -3.76
C CYS A 34 -21.95 -12.28 -4.94
N ARG A 35 -22.04 -10.99 -5.21
CA ARG A 35 -21.16 -10.41 -6.19
C ARG A 35 -19.80 -10.31 -5.54
N ASN A 36 -18.85 -11.00 -6.09
CA ASN A 36 -17.48 -10.58 -6.00
C ASN A 36 -17.32 -9.32 -6.79
N TRP A 37 -17.52 -8.23 -6.13
CA TRP A 37 -17.29 -6.88 -6.61
C TRP A 37 -15.82 -6.59 -6.86
N TYR A 38 -14.96 -7.48 -6.45
CA TYR A 38 -13.54 -7.36 -6.44
C TYR A 38 -12.96 -8.26 -7.51
N ARG A 39 -12.02 -7.74 -8.26
CA ARG A 39 -11.22 -8.46 -9.25
C ARG A 39 -10.30 -9.52 -8.61
N GLY A 40 -10.65 -10.03 -7.44
CA GLY A 40 -9.90 -11.00 -6.68
C GLY A 40 -10.69 -12.28 -6.44
N SER A 41 -9.99 -13.38 -6.17
CA SER A 41 -10.56 -14.62 -5.67
C SER A 41 -10.36 -14.70 -4.16
N ILE A 42 -11.34 -15.27 -3.44
CA ILE A 42 -11.14 -15.75 -2.08
C ILE A 42 -10.28 -17.01 -2.22
N CYS A 43 -9.13 -17.02 -1.55
CA CYS A 43 -8.09 -18.05 -1.59
C CYS A 43 -8.47 -19.35 -2.29
N GLY A 44 -8.08 -19.49 -3.56
CA GLY A 44 -8.33 -20.68 -4.39
C GLY A 44 -9.76 -20.85 -4.94
N LYS A 45 -10.75 -20.26 -4.32
CA LYS A 45 -12.16 -20.40 -4.74
C LYS A 45 -12.55 -19.25 -5.66
N LYS A 46 -12.86 -19.55 -6.92
CA LYS A 46 -13.44 -18.56 -7.83
C LYS A 46 -14.79 -18.11 -7.27
N ALA A 47 -15.01 -16.81 -7.25
CA ALA A 47 -16.32 -16.29 -6.96
C ALA A 47 -17.33 -16.77 -7.97
N ALA A 48 -18.32 -17.49 -7.52
CA ALA A 48 -19.45 -17.93 -8.31
C ALA A 48 -20.69 -17.11 -7.91
N VAL A 49 -21.47 -16.69 -8.90
CA VAL A 49 -22.80 -16.15 -8.65
C VAL A 49 -23.72 -17.33 -8.36
N VAL A 50 -24.13 -17.48 -7.11
CA VAL A 50 -25.09 -18.51 -6.71
C VAL A 50 -26.48 -17.88 -6.70
N TYR A 51 -27.41 -18.51 -7.43
CA TYR A 51 -28.80 -18.10 -7.44
C TYR A 51 -29.57 -18.99 -6.47
N GLU A 52 -30.11 -18.38 -5.43
CA GLU A 52 -30.88 -19.05 -4.40
C GLU A 52 -32.34 -18.64 -4.46
N CYS A 53 -33.22 -19.50 -3.98
CA CYS A 53 -34.61 -19.13 -3.78
C CYS A 53 -34.75 -18.17 -2.62
N CYS A 54 -35.65 -17.19 -2.74
CA CYS A 54 -35.99 -16.37 -1.60
C CYS A 54 -36.58 -17.21 -0.46
N PRO A 55 -36.44 -16.80 0.79
CA PRO A 55 -37.08 -17.44 1.92
C PRO A 55 -38.58 -17.72 1.65
N GLY A 56 -39.01 -18.92 1.85
CA GLY A 56 -40.39 -19.36 1.59
C GLY A 56 -40.69 -19.85 0.16
N TYR A 57 -39.68 -19.86 -0.72
CA TYR A 57 -39.82 -20.39 -2.08
C TYR A 57 -38.82 -21.52 -2.35
N MET A 58 -39.19 -22.42 -3.26
CA MET A 58 -38.33 -23.56 -3.62
C MET A 58 -38.28 -23.80 -5.13
N LYS A 59 -37.21 -24.47 -5.54
CA LYS A 59 -37.03 -24.95 -6.93
C LYS A 59 -37.85 -26.21 -7.14
N LEU A 60 -38.51 -26.30 -8.28
CA LEU A 60 -39.09 -27.55 -8.76
C LEU A 60 -38.20 -28.15 -9.84
N GLU A 61 -38.10 -29.47 -9.86
CA GLU A 61 -37.30 -30.19 -10.84
C GLU A 61 -37.81 -29.89 -12.27
N GLY A 62 -36.89 -29.61 -13.17
CA GLY A 62 -37.22 -29.23 -14.58
C GLY A 62 -37.71 -27.80 -14.78
N MET A 63 -37.93 -26.99 -13.74
CA MET A 63 -38.40 -25.62 -13.88
C MET A 63 -37.28 -24.57 -13.65
N LYS A 64 -37.35 -23.47 -14.38
CA LYS A 64 -36.46 -22.34 -14.17
C LYS A 64 -36.95 -21.45 -13.04
N GLY A 65 -36.03 -21.10 -12.12
CA GLY A 65 -36.31 -20.24 -10.98
C GLY A 65 -36.92 -20.98 -9.78
N CYS A 66 -37.66 -20.25 -8.93
CA CYS A 66 -38.27 -20.77 -7.71
C CYS A 66 -39.80 -20.62 -7.77
N PRO A 67 -40.49 -21.45 -8.57
CA PRO A 67 -41.92 -21.30 -8.86
C PRO A 67 -42.83 -21.80 -7.76
N ALA A 68 -42.34 -22.57 -6.79
CA ALA A 68 -43.14 -23.16 -5.72
C ALA A 68 -42.92 -22.45 -4.38
N VAL A 69 -43.92 -22.45 -3.53
CA VAL A 69 -43.80 -22.10 -2.12
C VAL A 69 -43.16 -23.26 -1.40
N ALA A 70 -42.08 -23.02 -0.68
CA ALA A 70 -41.44 -24.03 0.16
C ALA A 70 -42.37 -24.39 1.32
N PRO A 71 -42.52 -25.68 1.63
CA PRO A 71 -43.18 -26.05 2.84
C PRO A 71 -42.40 -25.49 4.03
N ILE A 72 -43.10 -24.83 4.95
CA ILE A 72 -42.50 -24.38 6.20
C ILE A 72 -42.61 -25.55 7.17
N ASP A 73 -41.47 -26.02 7.62
CA ASP A 73 -41.35 -27.12 8.59
C ASP A 73 -40.62 -26.64 9.83
N HIS A 74 -40.56 -27.39 10.88
CA HIS A 74 -39.72 -27.16 12.05
C HIS A 74 -38.23 -27.31 11.68
N VAL A 75 -37.35 -26.96 12.61
CA VAL A 75 -35.88 -26.96 12.36
C VAL A 75 -35.43 -28.33 11.82
N TYR A 76 -35.87 -29.44 12.41
CA TYR A 76 -35.48 -30.79 11.94
C TYR A 76 -35.89 -31.07 10.48
N GLY A 77 -37.12 -30.78 10.10
CA GLY A 77 -37.56 -30.95 8.70
C GLY A 77 -36.86 -29.99 7.74
N THR A 78 -36.56 -28.78 8.21
CA THR A 78 -35.79 -27.76 7.42
C THR A 78 -34.39 -28.27 7.10
N LEU A 79 -33.72 -29.03 7.97
CA LEU A 79 -32.41 -29.66 7.69
C LEU A 79 -32.44 -30.51 6.42
N GLY A 80 -33.49 -31.30 6.24
CA GLY A 80 -33.70 -32.10 5.01
C GLY A 80 -33.93 -31.24 3.79
N LEU A 81 -34.75 -30.17 3.91
CA LEU A 81 -35.01 -29.22 2.80
C LEU A 81 -33.76 -28.50 2.32
N VAL A 82 -32.84 -28.14 3.20
CA VAL A 82 -31.58 -27.48 2.87
C VAL A 82 -30.46 -28.47 2.52
N LYS A 83 -30.74 -29.75 2.46
CA LYS A 83 -29.80 -30.83 2.16
C LYS A 83 -28.67 -31.01 3.18
N ALA A 84 -28.86 -30.57 4.41
CA ALA A 84 -27.99 -30.89 5.54
C ALA A 84 -28.40 -32.26 6.16
N THR A 85 -28.40 -33.29 5.32
CA THR A 85 -28.98 -34.61 5.66
C THR A 85 -28.16 -35.35 6.71
N THR A 86 -26.83 -35.18 6.74
CA THR A 86 -25.97 -35.77 7.79
C THR A 86 -26.27 -35.14 9.15
N THR A 87 -26.41 -33.78 9.21
CA THR A 87 -26.82 -33.08 10.44
C THR A 87 -28.20 -33.53 10.89
N GLN A 88 -29.14 -33.73 9.96
CA GLN A 88 -30.48 -34.26 10.24
C GLN A 88 -30.41 -35.67 10.84
N GLN A 89 -29.65 -36.58 10.22
CA GLN A 89 -29.44 -37.95 10.69
C GLN A 89 -28.79 -37.98 12.09
N TYR A 90 -27.77 -37.14 12.32
CA TYR A 90 -27.12 -37.07 13.62
C TYR A 90 -28.03 -36.46 14.71
N SER A 91 -28.95 -35.58 14.34
CA SER A 91 -29.99 -35.08 15.26
C SER A 91 -30.97 -36.19 15.67
N ASP A 92 -31.27 -37.08 14.75
CA ASP A 92 -32.11 -38.26 15.04
C ASP A 92 -31.39 -39.30 15.94
N MET A 93 -30.15 -39.62 15.59
CA MET A 93 -29.31 -40.57 16.35
C MET A 93 -29.04 -40.11 17.79
N SER A 94 -28.84 -38.81 18.00
CA SER A 94 -28.56 -38.21 19.31
C SER A 94 -29.83 -37.90 20.12
N LYS A 95 -31.03 -38.17 19.58
CA LYS A 95 -32.33 -37.78 20.14
C LYS A 95 -32.61 -36.29 20.23
N LEU A 96 -31.79 -35.46 19.61
CA LEU A 96 -32.00 -34.01 19.52
C LEU A 96 -33.26 -33.67 18.71
N ARG A 97 -33.71 -34.59 17.85
CA ARG A 97 -34.91 -34.42 17.02
C ARG A 97 -36.12 -33.99 17.84
N GLU A 98 -36.40 -34.61 18.98
CA GLU A 98 -37.56 -34.31 19.82
C GLU A 98 -37.57 -32.84 20.29
N GLU A 99 -36.39 -32.29 20.56
CA GLU A 99 -36.21 -30.89 20.95
C GLU A 99 -36.44 -29.91 19.79
N ILE A 100 -35.80 -30.16 18.64
CA ILE A 100 -35.86 -29.25 17.48
C ILE A 100 -37.13 -29.42 16.62
N GLU A 101 -37.97 -30.44 16.87
CA GLU A 101 -39.35 -30.51 16.39
C GLU A 101 -40.32 -29.82 17.36
N GLY A 102 -39.91 -29.61 18.61
CA GLY A 102 -40.73 -29.02 19.66
C GLY A 102 -41.01 -27.53 19.52
N LYS A 103 -41.72 -27.00 20.52
CA LYS A 103 -41.96 -25.56 20.63
C LYS A 103 -40.70 -24.86 21.11
N GLY A 104 -40.27 -23.82 20.39
CA GLY A 104 -39.11 -23.05 20.74
C GLY A 104 -38.82 -21.97 19.71
N SER A 105 -37.67 -21.32 19.86
CA SER A 105 -37.15 -20.37 18.89
C SER A 105 -35.65 -20.61 18.78
N TYR A 106 -35.24 -21.37 17.79
CA TYR A 106 -33.87 -21.83 17.67
C TYR A 106 -33.16 -21.20 16.48
N THR A 107 -31.85 -21.03 16.60
CA THR A 107 -30.96 -20.89 15.47
C THR A 107 -30.05 -22.11 15.43
N MET A 108 -29.99 -22.78 14.30
CA MET A 108 -29.09 -23.91 14.10
C MET A 108 -28.08 -23.59 13.01
N PHE A 109 -26.81 -23.61 13.36
CA PHE A 109 -25.68 -23.56 12.41
C PHE A 109 -25.39 -24.99 11.99
N ALA A 110 -26.04 -25.45 10.93
CA ALA A 110 -25.98 -26.83 10.47
C ALA A 110 -24.76 -27.08 9.58
N PRO A 111 -23.77 -27.89 9.97
CA PRO A 111 -22.71 -28.29 9.05
C PRO A 111 -23.28 -28.99 7.82
N SER A 112 -22.73 -28.63 6.63
CA SER A 112 -23.05 -29.34 5.40
C SER A 112 -22.61 -30.80 5.45
N ASN A 113 -23.09 -31.62 4.51
CA ASN A 113 -22.64 -33.01 4.44
C ASN A 113 -21.12 -33.08 4.22
N ASP A 114 -20.60 -32.24 3.31
CA ASP A 114 -19.17 -32.18 3.04
C ASP A 114 -18.36 -31.75 4.29
N ALA A 115 -18.91 -30.86 5.12
CA ALA A 115 -18.28 -30.43 6.38
C ALA A 115 -18.11 -31.61 7.37
N TRP A 116 -19.07 -32.52 7.42
CA TRP A 116 -18.95 -33.74 8.22
C TRP A 116 -17.97 -34.75 7.63
N GLU A 117 -17.87 -34.82 6.30
CA GLU A 117 -16.90 -35.67 5.61
C GLU A 117 -15.46 -35.18 5.79
N GLU A 118 -15.25 -33.88 5.82
CA GLU A 118 -13.94 -33.25 6.04
C GLU A 118 -13.47 -33.33 7.51
N LEU A 119 -14.36 -33.66 8.45
CA LEU A 119 -14.00 -33.82 9.86
C LEU A 119 -13.00 -34.98 10.04
N GLU A 120 -11.99 -34.73 10.89
CA GLU A 120 -10.96 -35.73 11.17
C GLU A 120 -11.57 -37.08 11.57
N PRO A 121 -11.15 -38.20 10.95
CA PRO A 121 -11.78 -39.50 11.14
C PRO A 121 -11.88 -39.96 12.60
N ASN A 122 -10.86 -39.66 13.41
CA ASN A 122 -10.83 -39.98 14.83
C ASN A 122 -11.89 -39.20 15.61
N VAL A 123 -12.05 -37.91 15.30
CA VAL A 123 -13.06 -37.05 15.95
C VAL A 123 -14.46 -37.52 15.56
N ARG A 124 -14.70 -37.78 14.26
CA ARG A 124 -16.00 -38.28 13.79
C ARG A 124 -16.35 -39.63 14.44
N SER A 125 -15.41 -40.56 14.50
CA SER A 125 -15.59 -41.84 15.13
C SER A 125 -15.91 -41.73 16.63
N ALA A 126 -15.29 -40.79 17.34
CA ALA A 126 -15.59 -40.50 18.74
C ALA A 126 -17.03 -39.99 18.92
N LEU A 127 -17.48 -39.07 18.07
CA LEU A 127 -18.86 -38.56 18.08
C LEU A 127 -19.88 -39.66 17.79
N GLU A 128 -19.63 -40.51 16.79
CA GLU A 128 -20.51 -41.63 16.39
C GLU A 128 -20.53 -42.76 17.42
N SER A 129 -19.47 -42.93 18.20
CA SER A 129 -19.44 -43.97 19.26
C SER A 129 -20.19 -43.56 20.53
N ASN A 130 -20.39 -42.26 20.78
CA ASN A 130 -21.06 -41.71 21.96
C ASN A 130 -22.15 -40.70 21.60
N VAL A 131 -23.15 -41.17 20.85
CA VAL A 131 -24.18 -40.31 20.24
C VAL A 131 -25.03 -39.54 21.25
N ASN A 132 -25.30 -40.12 22.44
CA ASN A 132 -26.16 -39.49 23.45
C ASN A 132 -25.45 -38.41 24.30
N ILE A 133 -24.14 -38.36 24.27
CA ILE A 133 -23.35 -37.37 25.03
C ILE A 133 -22.52 -36.54 24.07
N GLU A 134 -21.51 -37.12 23.41
CA GLU A 134 -20.57 -36.37 22.60
C GLU A 134 -21.23 -35.72 21.36
N LEU A 135 -21.98 -36.51 20.60
CA LEU A 135 -22.68 -36.00 19.42
C LEU A 135 -23.79 -35.01 19.79
N TYR A 136 -24.58 -35.33 20.83
CA TYR A 136 -25.61 -34.40 21.32
C TYR A 136 -25.02 -33.07 21.76
N ASN A 137 -23.94 -33.10 22.54
CA ASN A 137 -23.24 -31.88 22.99
C ASN A 137 -22.66 -31.09 21.81
N ALA A 138 -22.06 -31.78 20.85
CA ALA A 138 -21.55 -31.14 19.64
C ALA A 138 -22.65 -30.44 18.86
N LEU A 139 -23.81 -31.09 18.67
CA LEU A 139 -24.96 -30.48 17.99
C LEU A 139 -25.54 -29.30 18.78
N HIS A 140 -25.63 -29.40 20.13
CA HIS A 140 -26.04 -28.31 21.01
C HIS A 140 -25.08 -27.09 20.92
N PHE A 141 -23.79 -27.34 20.72
CA PHE A 141 -22.85 -26.27 20.49
C PHE A 141 -23.12 -25.52 19.18
N HIS A 142 -23.72 -26.17 18.19
CA HIS A 142 -24.15 -25.55 16.93
C HIS A 142 -25.49 -24.80 17.02
N MET A 143 -26.10 -24.73 18.21
CA MET A 143 -27.43 -24.15 18.40
C MET A 143 -27.43 -22.95 19.33
N VAL A 144 -28.35 -22.02 19.06
CA VAL A 144 -28.64 -20.85 19.90
C VAL A 144 -30.13 -20.83 20.23
N ASN A 145 -30.47 -20.54 21.49
CA ASN A 145 -31.85 -20.55 22.01
C ASN A 145 -32.64 -19.25 21.67
N HIS A 146 -32.44 -18.71 20.50
CA HIS A 146 -33.25 -17.65 19.92
C HIS A 146 -33.03 -17.57 18.41
N ARG A 147 -33.97 -16.92 17.72
CA ARG A 147 -33.89 -16.75 16.27
C ARG A 147 -32.94 -15.63 15.89
N LEU A 148 -31.91 -15.93 15.11
CA LEU A 148 -30.88 -15.00 14.66
C LEU A 148 -30.73 -15.07 13.14
N LEU A 149 -31.08 -14.02 12.43
CA LEU A 149 -30.88 -13.91 10.99
C LEU A 149 -29.51 -13.27 10.68
N THR A 150 -28.95 -13.53 9.51
CA THR A 150 -27.64 -12.95 9.11
C THR A 150 -27.61 -11.40 9.15
N LYS A 151 -28.75 -10.74 8.93
CA LYS A 151 -28.87 -9.28 9.06
C LYS A 151 -28.71 -8.76 10.50
N ASP A 152 -28.95 -9.63 11.48
CA ASP A 152 -28.87 -9.33 12.91
C ASP A 152 -27.49 -9.69 13.48
N MET A 153 -26.70 -10.44 12.72
CA MET A 153 -25.33 -10.82 13.04
C MET A 153 -24.36 -9.67 12.74
N LYS A 154 -23.83 -9.06 13.78
CA LYS A 154 -22.85 -7.98 13.68
C LYS A 154 -21.44 -8.54 13.76
N ASP A 155 -20.50 -7.84 13.13
CA ASP A 155 -19.09 -8.18 13.26
C ASP A 155 -18.63 -8.06 14.72
N GLY A 156 -17.87 -9.07 15.19
CA GLY A 156 -17.40 -9.16 16.57
C GLY A 156 -18.49 -9.56 17.60
N MET A 157 -19.69 -9.93 17.16
CA MET A 157 -20.77 -10.34 18.05
C MET A 157 -20.47 -11.74 18.62
N THR A 158 -20.68 -11.92 19.91
CA THR A 158 -20.70 -13.23 20.56
C THR A 158 -22.13 -13.59 20.91
N VAL A 159 -22.55 -14.81 20.57
CA VAL A 159 -23.84 -15.39 20.95
C VAL A 159 -23.62 -16.64 21.78
N THR A 160 -24.52 -16.89 22.72
CA THR A 160 -24.41 -18.03 23.62
C THR A 160 -25.00 -19.29 22.98
N SER A 161 -24.18 -20.34 22.89
CA SER A 161 -24.66 -21.66 22.43
C SER A 161 -25.54 -22.34 23.47
N MET A 162 -26.25 -23.37 23.04
CA MET A 162 -27.05 -24.22 23.97
C MET A 162 -26.19 -25.21 24.74
N TYR A 163 -24.91 -25.34 24.43
CA TYR A 163 -23.98 -26.19 25.15
C TYR A 163 -23.18 -25.41 26.18
N ASN A 164 -23.48 -25.63 27.46
CA ASN A 164 -22.79 -25.03 28.63
C ASN A 164 -22.59 -23.51 28.54
N ASP A 165 -23.49 -22.79 27.87
CA ASP A 165 -23.44 -21.36 27.65
C ASP A 165 -22.12 -20.86 27.00
N LEU A 166 -21.42 -21.74 26.30
CA LEU A 166 -20.18 -21.38 25.60
C LEU A 166 -20.45 -20.46 24.40
N GLY A 167 -19.55 -19.53 24.19
CA GLY A 167 -19.68 -18.51 23.15
C GLY A 167 -19.49 -19.04 21.73
N LEU A 168 -20.33 -18.57 20.82
CA LEU A 168 -20.15 -18.63 19.38
C LEU A 168 -19.74 -17.23 18.88
N TYR A 169 -18.63 -17.15 18.17
CA TYR A 169 -18.01 -15.89 17.73
C TYR A 169 -18.39 -15.61 16.28
N ILE A 170 -19.15 -14.53 16.09
CA ILE A 170 -19.66 -14.11 14.78
C ILE A 170 -18.74 -13.04 14.20
N ASN A 171 -18.32 -13.23 12.95
CA ASN A 171 -17.66 -12.18 12.17
C ASN A 171 -18.44 -11.92 10.88
N HIS A 172 -18.68 -10.64 10.60
CA HIS A 172 -19.40 -10.19 9.42
C HIS A 172 -18.51 -9.26 8.60
N TYR A 173 -17.92 -9.81 7.56
CA TYR A 173 -16.91 -9.12 6.74
C TYR A 173 -17.53 -8.17 5.72
N SER A 174 -16.77 -7.16 5.32
CA SER A 174 -17.19 -6.14 4.35
C SER A 174 -17.54 -6.72 2.96
N ASN A 175 -17.01 -7.90 2.63
CA ASN A 175 -17.35 -8.63 1.41
C ASN A 175 -18.70 -9.40 1.50
N GLY A 176 -19.41 -9.31 2.62
CA GLY A 176 -20.69 -9.96 2.87
C GLY A 176 -20.59 -11.40 3.37
N ILE A 177 -19.39 -11.91 3.59
CA ILE A 177 -19.19 -13.22 4.21
C ILE A 177 -19.51 -13.10 5.70
N VAL A 178 -20.27 -14.05 6.22
CA VAL A 178 -20.54 -14.22 7.65
C VAL A 178 -19.96 -15.54 8.10
N THR A 179 -19.23 -15.52 9.20
CA THR A 179 -18.66 -16.71 9.81
C THR A 179 -19.13 -16.85 11.25
N VAL A 180 -19.22 -18.10 11.71
CA VAL A 180 -19.41 -18.48 13.11
C VAL A 180 -18.26 -19.40 13.49
N ASN A 181 -17.45 -19.02 14.49
CA ASN A 181 -16.19 -19.71 14.82
C ASN A 181 -15.35 -20.05 13.57
N CYS A 182 -15.20 -19.08 12.67
CA CYS A 182 -14.55 -19.21 11.36
C CYS A 182 -15.19 -20.21 10.37
N ALA A 183 -16.29 -20.86 10.72
CA ALA A 183 -17.10 -21.58 9.75
C ALA A 183 -17.95 -20.61 8.94
N ARG A 184 -17.86 -20.65 7.61
CA ARG A 184 -18.60 -19.75 6.73
C ARG A 184 -20.05 -20.22 6.58
N ILE A 185 -21.00 -19.28 6.69
CA ILE A 185 -22.39 -19.52 6.34
C ILE A 185 -22.49 -19.58 4.81
N ILE A 186 -22.79 -20.78 4.27
CA ILE A 186 -22.93 -21.02 2.83
C ILE A 186 -24.38 -20.89 2.36
N HIS A 187 -25.37 -21.27 3.22
CA HIS A 187 -26.78 -21.03 3.01
C HIS A 187 -27.41 -20.46 4.27
N GLY A 188 -27.66 -19.17 4.27
CA GLY A 188 -28.22 -18.48 5.44
C GLY A 188 -29.74 -18.33 5.40
N ASN A 189 -30.33 -18.01 6.57
CA ASN A 189 -31.72 -17.57 6.71
C ASN A 189 -32.79 -18.55 6.24
N GLN A 190 -32.55 -19.81 6.40
CA GLN A 190 -33.56 -20.85 6.08
C GLN A 190 -34.57 -20.91 7.22
N VAL A 191 -35.73 -20.29 7.00
CA VAL A 191 -36.73 -20.07 8.02
C VAL A 191 -37.52 -21.37 8.31
N ALA A 192 -37.58 -21.72 9.58
CA ALA A 192 -38.39 -22.80 10.11
C ALA A 192 -39.57 -22.27 10.96
N THR A 193 -40.57 -23.08 11.27
CA THR A 193 -41.72 -22.70 12.12
C THR A 193 -41.28 -22.31 13.54
N ASN A 194 -40.26 -22.99 14.05
CA ASN A 194 -39.71 -22.82 15.39
C ASN A 194 -38.26 -22.32 15.38
N GLY A 195 -37.80 -21.69 14.30
CA GLY A 195 -36.43 -21.17 14.27
C GLY A 195 -35.92 -20.78 12.91
N VAL A 196 -34.59 -20.85 12.74
CA VAL A 196 -33.87 -20.60 11.49
C VAL A 196 -32.66 -21.54 11.41
N VAL A 197 -32.38 -22.04 10.21
CA VAL A 197 -31.21 -22.86 9.91
C VAL A 197 -30.26 -22.07 9.04
N HIS A 198 -28.99 -22.08 9.40
CA HIS A 198 -27.87 -21.59 8.58
C HIS A 198 -26.95 -22.75 8.29
N VAL A 199 -26.75 -23.10 7.03
CA VAL A 199 -25.79 -24.13 6.63
C VAL A 199 -24.39 -23.54 6.63
N ILE A 200 -23.47 -24.24 7.31
CA ILE A 200 -22.05 -23.82 7.43
C ILE A 200 -21.12 -24.84 6.76
N ASP A 201 -19.93 -24.35 6.35
CA ASP A 201 -18.95 -25.13 5.57
C ASP A 201 -18.04 -26.02 6.41
N ARG A 202 -18.11 -25.99 7.73
CA ARG A 202 -17.33 -26.88 8.62
C ARG A 202 -18.05 -27.15 9.94
N VAL A 203 -17.65 -28.22 10.61
CA VAL A 203 -18.05 -28.50 11.98
C VAL A 203 -17.29 -27.61 12.94
N ILE A 204 -17.96 -26.95 13.87
CA ILE A 204 -17.35 -26.09 14.87
C ILE A 204 -17.22 -26.84 16.21
N SER A 205 -16.10 -26.62 16.88
CA SER A 205 -15.80 -27.19 18.19
C SER A 205 -15.94 -26.13 19.28
N ALA A 206 -16.25 -26.57 20.48
CA ALA A 206 -16.33 -25.71 21.66
C ALA A 206 -14.98 -25.05 21.94
N VAL A 207 -15.02 -23.73 22.20
CA VAL A 207 -13.86 -22.87 22.42
C VAL A 207 -13.89 -22.37 23.86
N GLY A 208 -12.83 -22.64 24.61
CA GLY A 208 -12.70 -22.19 26.02
C GLY A 208 -11.37 -21.44 26.30
N ASN A 209 -10.43 -21.44 25.35
CA ASN A 209 -9.09 -20.92 25.54
C ASN A 209 -8.90 -19.56 24.89
N THR A 210 -8.19 -18.65 25.55
CA THR A 210 -7.66 -17.43 24.95
C THR A 210 -6.47 -17.75 24.06
N ILE A 211 -6.02 -16.78 23.24
CA ILE A 211 -4.75 -16.91 22.49
C ILE A 211 -3.60 -17.25 23.44
N LYS A 212 -3.52 -16.55 24.59
CA LYS A 212 -2.51 -16.83 25.62
C LYS A 212 -2.54 -18.29 26.06
N ASN A 213 -3.73 -18.82 26.41
CA ASN A 213 -3.84 -20.21 26.87
C ASN A 213 -3.35 -21.21 25.81
N VAL A 214 -3.64 -20.96 24.53
CA VAL A 214 -3.15 -21.81 23.43
C VAL A 214 -1.63 -21.73 23.33
N LEU A 215 -1.03 -20.53 23.44
CA LEU A 215 0.43 -20.38 23.45
C LEU A 215 1.09 -21.09 24.63
N ASP A 216 0.47 -21.05 25.81
CA ASP A 216 1.02 -21.66 27.04
C ASP A 216 1.02 -23.19 27.00
N VAL A 217 0.08 -23.82 26.29
CA VAL A 217 -0.06 -25.28 26.28
C VAL A 217 0.48 -25.95 25.01
N THR A 218 0.89 -25.18 24.01
CA THR A 218 1.34 -25.71 22.72
C THR A 218 2.87 -25.70 22.64
N ASP A 219 3.51 -26.84 22.84
CA ASP A 219 4.97 -26.97 22.87
C ASP A 219 5.66 -26.43 21.62
N GLU A 220 5.07 -26.60 20.44
CA GLU A 220 5.61 -26.11 19.16
C GLU A 220 5.64 -24.58 19.04
N LEU A 221 4.99 -23.85 19.96
CA LEU A 221 4.93 -22.38 20.01
C LEU A 221 5.73 -21.78 21.19
N SER A 222 6.50 -22.59 21.89
CA SER A 222 7.22 -22.15 23.12
C SER A 222 8.19 -20.99 22.87
N SER A 223 8.84 -20.93 21.71
CA SER A 223 9.73 -19.82 21.33
C SER A 223 8.97 -18.51 21.16
N PHE A 224 7.83 -18.54 20.47
CA PHE A 224 6.98 -17.36 20.33
C PHE A 224 6.32 -16.96 21.64
N ASN A 225 5.91 -17.93 22.46
CA ASN A 225 5.37 -17.69 23.79
C ASN A 225 6.40 -16.92 24.67
N ALA A 226 7.65 -17.37 24.68
CA ALA A 226 8.74 -16.68 25.40
C ALA A 226 8.93 -15.24 24.89
N ALA A 227 8.91 -15.04 23.57
CA ALA A 227 9.00 -13.70 22.98
C ALA A 227 7.81 -12.80 23.37
N ALA A 228 6.58 -13.34 23.34
CA ALA A 228 5.37 -12.61 23.73
C ALA A 228 5.38 -12.21 25.21
N ILE A 229 5.90 -13.06 26.09
CA ILE A 229 6.10 -12.73 27.51
C ILE A 229 7.16 -11.64 27.67
N ALA A 230 8.33 -11.80 27.05
CA ALA A 230 9.43 -10.83 27.13
C ALA A 230 9.06 -9.45 26.60
N SER A 231 8.21 -9.38 25.56
CA SER A 231 7.71 -8.13 24.98
C SER A 231 6.69 -7.40 25.88
N GLY A 232 6.01 -8.13 26.78
CA GLY A 232 4.87 -7.62 27.55
C GLY A 232 3.54 -7.61 26.77
N VAL A 233 3.49 -8.16 25.55
CA VAL A 233 2.26 -8.25 24.75
C VAL A 233 1.33 -9.36 25.23
N MET A 234 1.87 -10.34 26.00
CA MET A 234 1.11 -11.47 26.50
C MET A 234 -0.13 -11.07 27.30
N ASP A 235 -0.06 -10.02 28.09
CA ASP A 235 -1.20 -9.51 28.88
C ASP A 235 -2.38 -9.03 28.00
N LYS A 236 -2.05 -8.56 26.79
CA LYS A 236 -3.08 -8.20 25.81
C LYS A 236 -3.77 -9.43 25.23
N LEU A 237 -3.01 -10.50 25.01
CA LEU A 237 -3.49 -11.76 24.41
C LEU A 237 -4.35 -12.60 25.39
N ASP A 238 -4.39 -12.24 26.66
CA ASP A 238 -5.24 -12.85 27.68
C ASP A 238 -6.59 -12.13 27.85
N LYS A 239 -6.68 -10.87 27.42
CA LYS A 239 -7.89 -10.05 27.56
C LYS A 239 -8.89 -10.30 26.46
N PRO A 240 -10.20 -10.04 26.73
CA PRO A 240 -11.20 -10.02 25.65
C PRO A 240 -10.79 -9.08 24.53
N GLY A 241 -11.01 -9.53 23.30
CA GLY A 241 -10.62 -8.77 22.13
C GLY A 241 -10.95 -9.50 20.83
N HIS A 242 -10.53 -8.90 19.71
CA HIS A 242 -10.73 -9.43 18.37
C HIS A 242 -9.37 -9.42 17.65
N PHE A 243 -8.64 -10.52 17.78
CA PHE A 243 -7.27 -10.62 17.30
C PHE A 243 -7.10 -11.71 16.23
N THR A 244 -6.14 -11.49 15.35
CA THR A 244 -5.56 -12.55 14.52
C THR A 244 -4.08 -12.63 14.82
N LEU A 245 -3.61 -13.80 15.22
CA LEU A 245 -2.21 -14.06 15.47
C LEU A 245 -1.65 -15.00 14.40
N PHE A 246 -0.64 -14.56 13.69
CA PHE A 246 0.22 -15.43 12.88
C PHE A 246 1.33 -15.96 13.78
N ALA A 247 1.15 -17.16 14.32
CA ALA A 247 2.07 -17.74 15.30
C ALA A 247 3.16 -18.56 14.61
N PRO A 248 4.44 -18.14 14.64
CA PRO A 248 5.54 -18.91 14.10
C PRO A 248 5.87 -20.09 15.02
N THR A 249 6.09 -21.26 14.43
CA THR A 249 6.52 -22.46 15.15
C THR A 249 7.97 -22.34 15.62
N ASN A 250 8.42 -23.20 16.53
CA ASN A 250 9.81 -23.25 16.97
C ASN A 250 10.77 -23.44 15.78
N GLU A 251 10.40 -24.28 14.80
CA GLU A 251 11.18 -24.49 13.57
C GLU A 251 11.32 -23.19 12.76
N ALA A 252 10.33 -22.30 12.80
CA ALA A 252 10.43 -21.00 12.15
C ALA A 252 11.51 -20.11 12.79
N PHE A 253 11.66 -20.18 14.12
CA PHE A 253 12.73 -19.48 14.83
C PHE A 253 14.09 -20.09 14.55
N ASP A 254 14.20 -21.41 14.45
CA ASP A 254 15.46 -22.10 14.12
C ASP A 254 16.00 -21.67 12.73
N LYS A 255 15.11 -21.35 11.78
CA LYS A 255 15.48 -20.84 10.45
C LYS A 255 16.18 -19.47 10.50
N LEU A 256 15.98 -18.67 11.55
CA LEU A 256 16.63 -17.35 11.68
C LEU A 256 18.14 -17.44 11.97
N GLY A 257 18.60 -18.57 12.52
CA GLY A 257 19.98 -18.74 12.98
C GLY A 257 20.26 -18.15 14.37
N PRO A 258 21.24 -18.70 15.10
CA PRO A 258 21.45 -18.38 16.51
C PRO A 258 21.86 -16.92 16.76
N GLY A 259 22.76 -16.36 15.97
CA GLY A 259 23.22 -14.97 16.15
C GLY A 259 22.13 -13.92 15.89
N TYR A 260 21.23 -14.20 14.96
CA TYR A 260 20.10 -13.32 14.67
C TYR A 260 19.07 -13.38 15.80
N LEU A 261 18.79 -14.58 16.31
CA LEU A 261 17.87 -14.78 17.42
C LEU A 261 18.36 -14.11 18.71
N GLU A 262 19.66 -14.25 19.05
CA GLU A 262 20.27 -13.58 20.21
C GLU A 262 20.14 -12.05 20.12
N ARG A 263 20.34 -11.48 18.94
CA ARG A 263 20.20 -10.04 18.73
C ARG A 263 18.77 -9.57 18.97
N ILE A 264 17.77 -10.29 18.41
CA ILE A 264 16.37 -9.97 18.59
C ILE A 264 15.98 -10.11 20.06
N MET A 265 16.33 -11.21 20.70
CA MET A 265 15.97 -11.48 22.08
C MET A 265 16.73 -10.61 23.10
N GLY A 266 17.79 -9.95 22.69
CA GLY A 266 18.58 -9.03 23.51
C GLY A 266 18.01 -7.62 23.65
N ASP A 267 17.02 -7.24 22.81
CA ASP A 267 16.42 -5.90 22.81
C ASP A 267 14.89 -5.98 22.92
N LYS A 268 14.36 -5.44 24.01
CA LYS A 268 12.92 -5.45 24.29
C LYS A 268 12.09 -4.74 23.23
N ALA A 269 12.58 -3.64 22.68
CA ALA A 269 11.85 -2.89 21.65
C ALA A 269 11.75 -3.67 20.34
N ILE A 270 12.82 -4.40 19.99
CA ILE A 270 12.85 -5.28 18.82
C ILE A 270 11.88 -6.45 19.01
N ILE A 271 11.87 -7.10 20.17
CA ILE A 271 10.94 -8.19 20.48
C ILE A 271 9.50 -7.69 20.42
N GLU A 272 9.22 -6.52 21.01
CA GLU A 272 7.88 -5.95 21.02
C GLU A 272 7.40 -5.66 19.61
N ALA A 273 8.23 -5.05 18.76
CA ALA A 273 7.93 -4.79 17.37
C ALA A 273 7.67 -6.11 16.61
N LEU A 274 8.52 -7.12 16.82
CA LEU A 274 8.36 -8.42 16.17
C LEU A 274 7.04 -9.09 16.58
N VAL A 275 6.73 -9.18 17.86
CA VAL A 275 5.47 -9.81 18.33
C VAL A 275 4.24 -9.05 17.85
N LYS A 276 4.26 -7.72 17.90
CA LYS A 276 3.18 -6.87 17.40
C LYS A 276 2.98 -6.99 15.88
N TYR A 277 4.03 -7.25 15.13
CA TYR A 277 3.96 -7.46 13.68
C TYR A 277 3.26 -8.76 13.30
N HIS A 278 3.23 -9.75 14.18
CA HIS A 278 2.48 -11.00 14.02
C HIS A 278 1.00 -10.88 14.42
N LEU A 279 0.57 -9.74 14.96
CA LEU A 279 -0.75 -9.54 15.54
C LEU A 279 -1.57 -8.52 14.74
N LEU A 280 -2.79 -8.89 14.36
CA LEU A 280 -3.81 -7.98 13.83
C LEU A 280 -4.84 -7.68 14.91
N ASN A 281 -5.37 -6.45 14.95
CA ASN A 281 -6.45 -6.01 15.85
C ASN A 281 -7.84 -6.27 15.25
N SER A 282 -7.99 -7.30 14.46
CA SER A 282 -9.24 -7.78 13.85
C SER A 282 -9.20 -9.29 13.67
N VAL A 283 -10.35 -9.94 13.68
CA VAL A 283 -10.43 -11.39 13.39
C VAL A 283 -10.50 -11.61 11.89
N GLN A 284 -9.52 -12.32 11.35
CA GLN A 284 -9.42 -12.66 9.94
C GLN A 284 -9.45 -14.18 9.76
N CYS A 285 -10.65 -14.73 9.59
CA CYS A 285 -10.82 -16.14 9.23
C CYS A 285 -10.38 -16.39 7.78
N SER A 286 -9.75 -17.52 7.53
CA SER A 286 -9.19 -17.86 6.21
C SER A 286 -10.22 -17.82 5.07
N GLU A 287 -11.45 -18.24 5.34
CA GLU A 287 -12.55 -18.29 4.37
C GLU A 287 -13.09 -16.90 3.98
N ALA A 288 -12.71 -15.84 4.68
CA ALA A 288 -13.12 -14.48 4.40
C ALA A 288 -12.02 -13.61 3.78
N ILE A 289 -10.77 -14.09 3.77
CA ILE A 289 -9.62 -13.35 3.27
C ILE A 289 -9.64 -13.34 1.74
N MET A 290 -9.60 -12.15 1.17
CA MET A 290 -9.44 -11.96 -0.27
C MET A 290 -7.97 -11.92 -0.65
N ALA A 291 -7.63 -12.54 -1.78
CA ALA A 291 -6.26 -12.52 -2.30
C ALA A 291 -5.74 -11.08 -2.49
N GLY A 292 -4.56 -10.79 -1.95
CA GLY A 292 -3.93 -9.47 -2.00
C GLY A 292 -4.55 -8.45 -1.04
N SER A 293 -5.22 -8.90 0.02
CA SER A 293 -5.69 -8.01 1.08
C SER A 293 -4.53 -7.55 1.95
N VAL A 294 -4.53 -6.26 2.28
CA VAL A 294 -3.51 -5.64 3.13
C VAL A 294 -4.13 -5.30 4.48
N PHE A 295 -3.47 -5.71 5.55
CA PHE A 295 -3.92 -5.48 6.93
C PHE A 295 -2.85 -4.74 7.72
N GLU A 296 -3.29 -3.79 8.54
CA GLU A 296 -2.43 -3.12 9.51
C GLU A 296 -2.20 -4.01 10.73
N THR A 297 -0.94 -4.18 11.10
CA THR A 297 -0.54 -4.95 12.28
C THR A 297 -0.60 -4.10 13.55
N ALA A 298 -0.52 -4.73 14.71
CA ALA A 298 -0.44 -4.02 15.99
C ALA A 298 0.90 -3.24 16.15
N GLU A 299 1.88 -3.49 15.30
CA GLU A 299 3.14 -2.74 15.22
C GLU A 299 2.96 -1.42 14.44
N GLY A 300 1.95 -1.32 13.56
CA GLY A 300 1.65 -0.14 12.76
C GLY A 300 2.02 -0.26 11.28
N SER A 301 2.88 -1.20 10.92
CA SER A 301 3.15 -1.53 9.52
C SER A 301 2.16 -2.57 8.99
N THR A 302 2.12 -2.73 7.69
CA THR A 302 1.15 -3.60 7.03
C THR A 302 1.72 -4.95 6.61
N ILE A 303 0.86 -5.98 6.60
CA ILE A 303 1.12 -7.26 5.96
C ILE A 303 0.13 -7.49 4.82
N GLU A 304 0.59 -8.11 3.75
CA GLU A 304 -0.27 -8.55 2.65
C GLU A 304 -0.59 -10.04 2.84
N ILE A 305 -1.88 -10.39 2.81
CA ILE A 305 -2.33 -11.77 2.83
C ILE A 305 -2.85 -12.11 1.44
N GLY A 306 -2.25 -13.11 0.83
CA GLY A 306 -2.58 -13.58 -0.49
C GLY A 306 -2.86 -15.09 -0.50
N CYS A 307 -2.92 -15.62 -1.70
CA CYS A 307 -3.18 -17.05 -1.91
C CYS A 307 -2.31 -17.58 -3.05
N ASP A 308 -1.77 -18.76 -2.82
CA ASP A 308 -1.16 -19.60 -3.86
C ASP A 308 -1.93 -20.93 -3.89
N GLY A 309 -2.83 -21.08 -4.89
CA GLY A 309 -3.81 -22.14 -4.90
C GLY A 309 -4.73 -22.07 -3.68
N ASP A 310 -4.80 -23.14 -2.91
CA ASP A 310 -5.60 -23.25 -1.68
C ASP A 310 -4.83 -22.84 -0.41
N SER A 311 -3.57 -22.46 -0.55
CA SER A 311 -2.69 -22.07 0.55
C SER A 311 -2.67 -20.56 0.75
N LEU A 312 -2.73 -20.12 2.01
CA LEU A 312 -2.52 -18.73 2.37
C LEU A 312 -1.04 -18.35 2.25
N THR A 313 -0.80 -17.17 1.71
CA THR A 313 0.53 -16.54 1.69
C THR A 313 0.53 -15.31 2.56
N VAL A 314 1.65 -15.03 3.21
CA VAL A 314 1.90 -13.78 3.93
C VAL A 314 3.08 -13.08 3.28
N ASN A 315 2.89 -11.82 2.90
CA ASN A 315 3.88 -11.03 2.15
C ASN A 315 4.40 -11.77 0.88
N GLY A 316 3.49 -12.48 0.19
CA GLY A 316 3.80 -13.24 -1.01
C GLY A 316 4.47 -14.61 -0.79
N ILE A 317 4.74 -14.99 0.47
CA ILE A 317 5.41 -16.24 0.82
C ILE A 317 4.38 -17.25 1.35
N LYS A 318 4.44 -18.48 0.83
CA LYS A 318 3.64 -19.59 1.32
C LYS A 318 4.23 -20.11 2.62
N MET A 319 3.62 -19.75 3.75
CA MET A 319 4.16 -20.07 5.07
C MET A 319 3.10 -20.56 6.07
N VAL A 320 1.81 -20.54 5.72
CA VAL A 320 0.75 -20.95 6.65
C VAL A 320 0.63 -22.46 6.68
N LEU A 321 0.93 -23.06 7.84
CA LEU A 321 0.86 -24.52 8.09
C LEU A 321 -0.56 -24.95 8.48
N LYS A 322 -1.16 -24.23 9.44
CA LYS A 322 -2.51 -24.50 9.95
C LYS A 322 -3.26 -23.19 10.11
N LYS A 323 -4.48 -23.15 9.65
CA LYS A 323 -5.34 -21.97 9.67
C LYS A 323 -6.53 -22.15 10.60
N ASP A 324 -7.09 -21.05 11.08
CA ASP A 324 -8.35 -20.97 11.82
C ASP A 324 -8.39 -21.76 13.14
N ILE A 325 -7.34 -21.65 13.96
CA ILE A 325 -7.41 -22.11 15.36
C ILE A 325 -8.18 -21.04 16.14
N VAL A 326 -9.45 -21.32 16.41
CA VAL A 326 -10.36 -20.35 17.03
C VAL A 326 -10.12 -20.29 18.54
N THR A 327 -10.10 -19.07 19.09
CA THR A 327 -9.95 -18.80 20.53
C THR A 327 -11.07 -17.85 20.98
N THR A 328 -11.21 -17.67 22.30
CA THR A 328 -12.25 -16.79 22.88
C THR A 328 -12.04 -15.31 22.56
N ASN A 329 -10.85 -14.92 22.15
CA ASN A 329 -10.48 -13.53 21.84
C ASN A 329 -9.86 -13.35 20.46
N GLY A 330 -9.95 -14.36 19.59
CA GLY A 330 -9.46 -14.23 18.22
C GLY A 330 -9.20 -15.56 17.52
N VAL A 331 -8.29 -15.52 16.54
CA VAL A 331 -7.91 -16.67 15.72
C VAL A 331 -6.39 -16.74 15.59
N ILE A 332 -5.85 -17.96 15.56
CA ILE A 332 -4.42 -18.20 15.32
C ILE A 332 -4.25 -18.91 13.98
N HIS A 333 -3.29 -18.46 13.20
CA HIS A 333 -2.77 -19.15 12.02
C HIS A 333 -1.31 -19.52 12.29
N LEU A 334 -0.96 -20.81 12.21
CA LEU A 334 0.42 -21.26 12.38
C LEU A 334 1.22 -21.02 11.11
N ILE A 335 2.42 -20.48 11.28
CA ILE A 335 3.33 -20.17 10.18
C ILE A 335 4.71 -20.82 10.41
N ASP A 336 5.39 -21.18 9.31
CA ASP A 336 6.71 -21.80 9.32
C ASP A 336 7.88 -20.82 9.14
N GLN A 337 7.60 -19.52 9.17
CA GLN A 337 8.59 -18.46 9.10
C GLN A 337 8.25 -17.33 10.06
N VAL A 338 9.27 -16.73 10.66
CA VAL A 338 9.09 -15.54 11.51
C VAL A 338 8.94 -14.31 10.63
N LEU A 339 7.91 -13.51 10.88
CA LEU A 339 7.71 -12.22 10.23
C LEU A 339 8.56 -11.16 10.91
N VAL A 340 9.56 -10.63 10.22
CA VAL A 340 10.45 -9.60 10.77
C VAL A 340 10.06 -8.24 10.18
N PRO A 341 9.52 -7.30 10.98
CA PRO A 341 9.20 -5.96 10.50
C PRO A 341 10.47 -5.15 10.22
N ASN A 342 10.34 -4.09 9.43
CA ASN A 342 11.49 -3.22 9.15
C ASN A 342 12.06 -2.59 10.44
N SER A 343 11.20 -2.23 11.39
CA SER A 343 11.58 -1.68 12.69
C SER A 343 12.46 -2.60 13.56
N ALA A 344 12.45 -3.92 13.28
CA ALA A 344 13.30 -4.90 13.95
C ALA A 344 14.60 -5.21 13.19
N LYS A 345 14.77 -4.69 11.98
CA LYS A 345 15.98 -4.85 11.15
C LYS A 345 16.94 -3.70 11.38
N ASP A 346 18.23 -3.96 11.31
CA ASP A 346 19.20 -2.87 11.22
C ASP A 346 19.17 -2.21 9.83
N VAL A 347 19.80 -1.04 9.73
CA VAL A 347 19.73 -0.25 8.50
C VAL A 347 20.39 -0.95 7.29
N MET A 348 21.39 -1.80 7.51
CA MET A 348 22.02 -2.58 6.45
C MET A 348 21.13 -3.72 5.96
N GLU A 349 20.36 -4.33 6.86
CA GLU A 349 19.38 -5.38 6.52
C GLU A 349 18.16 -4.84 5.76
N LEU A 350 17.93 -3.53 5.78
CA LEU A 350 16.87 -2.88 5.00
C LEU A 350 17.18 -2.78 3.51
N LEU A 351 18.47 -2.90 3.13
CA LEU A 351 18.90 -2.89 1.74
C LEU A 351 18.37 -4.12 1.01
N GLY A 352 17.85 -3.91 -0.18
CA GLY A 352 17.32 -4.99 -1.04
C GLY A 352 18.21 -5.22 -2.26
N GLU A 353 17.81 -6.17 -3.12
CA GLU A 353 18.53 -6.51 -4.36
C GLU A 353 18.79 -5.30 -5.27
N SER A 354 17.89 -4.34 -5.30
CA SER A 354 18.07 -3.12 -6.11
C SER A 354 19.14 -2.16 -5.59
N GLN A 355 19.70 -2.39 -4.39
CA GLN A 355 20.81 -1.68 -3.77
C GLN A 355 22.01 -2.59 -3.47
N SER A 356 22.06 -3.78 -4.05
CA SER A 356 23.15 -4.74 -3.80
C SER A 356 24.53 -4.13 -4.10
N THR A 357 24.68 -3.40 -5.21
CA THR A 357 25.94 -2.70 -5.54
C THR A 357 26.39 -1.75 -4.43
N PHE A 358 25.48 -0.96 -3.86
CA PHE A 358 25.79 -0.07 -2.74
C PHE A 358 26.16 -0.87 -1.49
N SER A 359 25.39 -1.91 -1.16
CA SER A 359 25.65 -2.80 -0.02
C SER A 359 27.03 -3.46 -0.09
N ASP A 360 27.36 -4.00 -1.26
CA ASP A 360 28.64 -4.69 -1.50
C ASP A 360 29.81 -3.71 -1.33
N MET A 361 29.74 -2.51 -1.94
CA MET A 361 30.77 -1.47 -1.82
C MET A 361 30.96 -0.99 -0.38
N VAL A 362 29.86 -0.77 0.37
CA VAL A 362 29.92 -0.38 1.80
C VAL A 362 30.61 -1.47 2.62
N SER A 363 30.34 -2.73 2.32
CA SER A 363 30.94 -3.89 3.00
C SER A 363 32.42 -4.07 2.64
N GLU A 364 32.77 -4.01 1.35
CA GLU A 364 34.15 -4.16 0.85
C GLU A 364 35.09 -3.09 1.40
N LEU A 365 34.61 -1.85 1.56
CA LEU A 365 35.41 -0.76 2.13
C LEU A 365 35.41 -0.74 3.66
N GLY A 366 34.77 -1.72 4.31
CA GLY A 366 34.71 -1.84 5.77
C GLY A 366 33.86 -0.78 6.46
N LEU A 367 33.04 -0.01 5.71
CA LEU A 367 32.17 1.01 6.29
C LEU A 367 31.02 0.39 7.09
N ALA A 368 30.60 -0.83 6.76
CA ALA A 368 29.58 -1.55 7.50
C ALA A 368 29.92 -1.73 9.00
N ALA A 369 31.20 -1.87 9.34
CA ALA A 369 31.65 -1.99 10.73
C ALA A 369 31.40 -0.71 11.55
N ALA A 370 31.36 0.45 10.91
CA ALA A 370 31.03 1.73 11.54
C ALA A 370 29.52 1.91 11.78
N LEU A 371 28.69 1.15 11.06
CA LEU A 371 27.22 1.18 11.10
C LEU A 371 26.66 0.18 12.14
N GLY A 372 27.30 0.09 13.29
CA GLY A 372 26.92 -0.88 14.33
C GLY A 372 25.53 -0.64 14.92
N PRO A 373 24.94 -1.66 15.59
CA PRO A 373 23.54 -1.64 16.03
C PRO A 373 23.24 -0.62 17.15
N LYS A 374 24.26 -0.03 17.75
CA LYS A 374 24.12 0.94 18.86
C LYS A 374 24.20 2.41 18.41
N THR A 375 24.42 2.66 17.13
CA THR A 375 24.55 4.01 16.56
C THR A 375 23.47 4.25 15.53
N GLU A 376 22.91 5.45 15.51
CA GLU A 376 21.88 5.82 14.56
C GLU A 376 22.49 6.38 13.29
N PHE A 377 21.99 5.91 12.15
CA PHE A 377 22.43 6.34 10.82
C PHE A 377 21.25 6.54 9.87
N THR A 378 21.50 7.28 8.81
CA THR A 378 20.64 7.27 7.63
C THR A 378 21.46 6.88 6.42
N LEU A 379 21.00 5.86 5.70
CA LEU A 379 21.56 5.46 4.42
C LEU A 379 20.77 6.11 3.29
N LEU A 380 21.47 6.85 2.45
CA LEU A 380 20.97 7.45 1.22
C LEU A 380 21.42 6.55 0.05
N ALA A 381 20.75 5.40 -0.12
CA ALA A 381 21.23 4.33 -0.99
C ALA A 381 20.82 4.53 -2.45
N PRO A 382 21.78 4.72 -3.38
CA PRO A 382 21.49 4.75 -4.80
C PRO A 382 21.06 3.37 -5.33
N LEU A 383 20.16 3.37 -6.31
CA LEU A 383 19.84 2.14 -7.05
C LEU A 383 21.06 1.63 -7.83
N ASN A 384 21.13 0.32 -8.07
CA ASN A 384 22.21 -0.31 -8.84
C ASN A 384 22.45 0.39 -10.20
N THR A 385 21.38 0.88 -10.84
CA THR A 385 21.44 1.62 -12.10
C THR A 385 22.22 2.94 -12.02
N ALA A 386 22.40 3.50 -10.82
CA ALA A 386 23.16 4.74 -10.62
C ALA A 386 24.69 4.52 -10.76
N PHE A 387 25.15 3.28 -10.60
CA PHE A 387 26.57 2.93 -10.65
C PHE A 387 27.03 2.46 -12.04
N THR A 388 26.21 2.54 -13.07
CA THR A 388 26.57 2.16 -14.43
C THR A 388 27.70 3.05 -14.96
N MET A 389 28.84 2.43 -15.37
CA MET A 389 30.03 3.04 -15.98
C MET A 389 31.00 3.79 -15.04
N MET A 390 31.08 3.43 -13.77
CA MET A 390 32.07 4.01 -12.87
C MET A 390 33.30 3.11 -12.72
N SER A 391 34.43 3.51 -13.34
CA SER A 391 35.75 3.03 -12.93
C SER A 391 36.36 4.12 -12.02
N ILE A 392 36.27 3.94 -10.69
CA ILE A 392 36.67 4.96 -9.71
C ILE A 392 37.77 4.38 -8.82
N ASP A 393 38.73 5.24 -8.45
CA ASP A 393 39.74 4.95 -7.44
C ASP A 393 39.06 4.69 -6.07
N GLN A 394 39.60 3.75 -5.30
CA GLN A 394 39.03 3.34 -4.00
C GLN A 394 38.92 4.50 -2.99
N THR A 395 39.84 5.45 -3.05
CA THR A 395 39.81 6.62 -2.14
C THR A 395 38.63 7.55 -2.45
N VAL A 396 38.41 7.81 -3.74
CA VAL A 396 37.26 8.61 -4.22
C VAL A 396 35.96 7.87 -3.99
N LEU A 397 35.94 6.55 -4.18
CA LEU A 397 34.76 5.73 -3.92
C LEU A 397 34.38 5.77 -2.44
N ARG A 398 35.33 5.70 -1.53
CA ARG A 398 35.08 5.82 -0.09
C ARG A 398 34.42 7.15 0.24
N GLU A 399 34.94 8.28 -0.25
CA GLU A 399 34.37 9.59 -0.02
C GLU A 399 32.93 9.70 -0.58
N ILE A 400 32.70 9.14 -1.77
CA ILE A 400 31.35 9.08 -2.34
C ILE A 400 30.39 8.31 -1.42
N LEU A 401 30.78 7.12 -0.94
CA LEU A 401 29.92 6.32 -0.06
C LEU A 401 29.69 7.01 1.29
N GLU A 402 30.72 7.62 1.87
CA GLU A 402 30.60 8.38 3.12
C GLU A 402 29.67 9.59 2.98
N ASN A 403 29.55 10.19 1.78
CA ASN A 403 28.57 11.24 1.49
C ASN A 403 27.12 10.71 1.36
N HIS A 404 26.93 9.41 1.29
CA HIS A 404 25.62 8.74 1.29
C HIS A 404 25.20 8.21 2.67
N ILE A 405 25.97 8.49 3.71
CA ILE A 405 25.73 8.06 5.08
C ILE A 405 25.63 9.29 5.98
N LEU A 406 24.50 9.47 6.67
CA LEU A 406 24.31 10.52 7.66
C LEU A 406 24.57 9.97 9.07
N LYS A 407 25.16 10.78 9.95
CA LYS A 407 25.49 10.41 11.35
C LYS A 407 24.30 10.42 12.31
N LEU A 408 23.08 10.49 11.80
CA LEU A 408 21.86 10.52 12.59
C LEU A 408 20.71 9.85 11.82
N LYS A 409 19.70 9.40 12.55
CA LYS A 409 18.47 8.89 11.94
C LYS A 409 17.59 10.05 11.52
N VAL A 410 17.29 10.14 10.23
CA VAL A 410 16.36 11.14 9.63
C VAL A 410 15.29 10.41 8.86
N THR A 411 14.06 10.50 9.34
CA THR A 411 12.90 9.91 8.66
C THR A 411 12.41 10.83 7.53
N LEU A 412 11.63 10.29 6.61
CA LEU A 412 11.08 11.07 5.49
C LEU A 412 10.21 12.25 5.97
N SER A 413 9.50 12.08 7.08
CA SER A 413 8.61 13.09 7.68
C SER A 413 9.36 14.25 8.36
N GLU A 414 10.63 14.06 8.67
CA GLU A 414 11.49 15.08 9.30
C GLU A 414 12.24 15.94 8.30
N LEU A 415 12.19 15.57 7.02
CA LEU A 415 12.85 16.34 5.97
C LEU A 415 12.05 17.61 5.62
N TYR A 416 12.74 18.74 5.52
CA TYR A 416 12.15 20.00 5.07
C TYR A 416 13.02 20.69 4.01
N ASN A 417 12.40 21.55 3.23
CA ASN A 417 13.10 22.24 2.13
C ASN A 417 14.19 23.20 2.64
N GLY A 418 15.39 23.05 2.10
CA GLY A 418 16.56 23.83 2.50
C GLY A 418 17.30 23.30 3.72
N GLN A 419 16.89 22.14 4.28
CA GLN A 419 17.59 21.48 5.38
C GLN A 419 19.00 21.09 4.95
N LEU A 420 19.96 21.29 5.86
CA LEU A 420 21.34 20.84 5.69
C LEU A 420 21.55 19.57 6.54
N LEU A 421 22.07 18.55 5.91
CA LEU A 421 22.36 17.25 6.53
C LEU A 421 23.87 16.99 6.49
N GLU A 422 24.46 16.65 7.64
CA GLU A 422 25.89 16.33 7.74
C GLU A 422 26.12 14.87 7.38
N THR A 423 27.01 14.64 6.43
CA THR A 423 27.43 13.30 5.99
C THR A 423 28.55 12.73 6.86
N LEU A 424 28.80 11.42 6.74
CA LEU A 424 29.94 10.77 7.38
C LEU A 424 31.30 11.35 6.93
N ALA A 425 31.39 11.82 5.67
CA ALA A 425 32.53 12.56 5.14
C ALA A 425 32.68 13.98 5.71
N GLY A 426 31.75 14.45 6.54
CA GLY A 426 31.77 15.81 7.11
C GLY A 426 31.27 16.91 6.17
N LYS A 427 30.68 16.56 5.03
CA LYS A 427 30.09 17.54 4.10
C LYS A 427 28.62 17.81 4.47
N LEU A 428 28.18 19.02 4.21
CA LEU A 428 26.78 19.42 4.34
C LEU A 428 26.09 19.28 2.98
N ILE A 429 25.02 18.50 2.94
CA ILE A 429 24.19 18.27 1.76
C ILE A 429 22.78 18.84 1.98
N ARG A 430 22.17 19.37 0.92
CA ARG A 430 20.91 20.10 1.00
C ARG A 430 19.72 19.27 0.58
N VAL A 431 18.60 19.47 1.28
CA VAL A 431 17.31 18.85 0.97
C VAL A 431 16.48 19.82 0.11
N PHE A 432 15.91 19.32 -0.99
CA PHE A 432 14.97 20.04 -1.83
C PHE A 432 13.64 19.29 -1.87
N ILE A 433 12.57 19.97 -1.49
CA ILE A 433 11.22 19.40 -1.54
C ILE A 433 10.43 20.03 -2.69
N TYR A 434 10.02 19.17 -3.61
CA TYR A 434 9.16 19.52 -4.73
C TYR A 434 7.78 18.91 -4.57
N ARG A 435 6.82 19.31 -5.37
CA ARG A 435 5.45 18.78 -5.30
C ARG A 435 5.38 17.25 -5.42
N THR A 436 6.24 16.66 -6.23
CA THR A 436 6.22 15.22 -6.57
C THR A 436 7.49 14.48 -6.20
N ALA A 437 8.49 15.16 -5.64
CA ALA A 437 9.78 14.57 -5.33
C ALA A 437 10.45 15.22 -4.11
N VAL A 438 11.19 14.44 -3.35
CA VAL A 438 12.15 14.89 -2.35
C VAL A 438 13.53 14.54 -2.87
N CYS A 439 14.44 15.50 -2.88
CA CYS A 439 15.76 15.32 -3.44
C CYS A 439 16.84 15.80 -2.46
N ILE A 440 17.99 15.16 -2.49
CA ILE A 440 19.19 15.53 -1.74
C ILE A 440 20.26 15.88 -2.75
N GLU A 441 20.70 17.11 -2.75
CA GLU A 441 21.50 17.71 -3.82
C GLU A 441 20.89 17.39 -5.20
N ASN A 442 21.65 16.76 -6.09
CA ASN A 442 21.19 16.33 -7.42
C ASN A 442 20.37 15.05 -7.44
N ALA A 443 20.30 14.31 -6.33
CA ALA A 443 19.73 12.96 -6.27
C ALA A 443 18.32 12.97 -5.69
N CYS A 444 17.33 12.55 -6.47
CA CYS A 444 15.95 12.47 -6.01
C CYS A 444 15.60 11.08 -5.49
N MET A 445 14.80 11.06 -4.43
CA MET A 445 14.33 9.84 -3.80
C MET A 445 13.32 9.10 -4.70
N VAL A 446 13.34 7.78 -4.62
CA VAL A 446 12.27 6.91 -5.10
C VAL A 446 11.38 6.50 -3.94
N ARG A 447 10.18 5.97 -4.22
CA ARG A 447 9.34 5.37 -3.18
C ARG A 447 10.07 4.18 -2.57
N GLY A 448 9.92 3.98 -1.27
CA GLY A 448 10.48 2.85 -0.55
C GLY A 448 11.40 3.23 0.61
N SER A 449 11.27 4.45 1.16
CA SER A 449 11.90 4.79 2.45
C SER A 449 11.46 3.80 3.52
N LYS A 450 12.42 3.33 4.33
CA LYS A 450 12.21 2.35 5.40
C LYS A 450 12.87 2.85 6.67
N GLU A 451 12.27 2.51 7.79
CA GLU A 451 12.84 2.78 9.11
C GLU A 451 13.24 1.47 9.77
N GLY A 452 14.44 1.41 10.30
CA GLY A 452 15.01 0.27 11.01
C GLY A 452 15.22 0.56 12.49
N SER A 453 15.74 -0.44 13.22
CA SER A 453 16.03 -0.35 14.65
C SER A 453 17.10 0.69 14.97
N ASN A 454 18.10 0.85 14.11
CA ASN A 454 19.23 1.77 14.29
C ASN A 454 19.34 2.82 13.18
N GLY A 455 18.31 3.07 12.37
CA GLY A 455 18.43 4.06 11.31
C GLY A 455 17.29 4.11 10.33
N ALA A 456 17.48 4.94 9.31
CA ALA A 456 16.56 5.11 8.19
C ALA A 456 17.26 4.82 6.86
N LEU A 457 16.51 4.32 5.89
CA LEU A 457 16.96 4.07 4.53
C LEU A 457 16.11 4.90 3.56
N HIS A 458 16.76 5.72 2.75
CA HIS A 458 16.15 6.41 1.62
C HIS A 458 16.79 5.97 0.32
N LEU A 459 15.98 5.60 -0.66
CA LEU A 459 16.45 5.12 -1.95
C LEU A 459 16.57 6.28 -2.94
N LEU A 460 17.71 6.38 -3.62
CA LEU A 460 18.02 7.45 -4.55
C LEU A 460 18.14 6.94 -5.99
N ARG A 461 17.75 7.80 -6.95
CA ARG A 461 17.88 7.49 -8.39
C ARG A 461 19.31 7.64 -8.91
N SER A 462 20.10 8.48 -8.27
CA SER A 462 21.47 8.82 -8.69
C SER A 462 22.38 9.00 -7.49
N ILE A 463 23.67 9.01 -7.75
CA ILE A 463 24.71 9.28 -6.75
C ILE A 463 24.67 10.76 -6.37
N ILE A 464 24.80 11.05 -5.08
CA ILE A 464 24.89 12.40 -4.55
C ILE A 464 26.24 13.01 -4.98
N LYS A 465 26.17 14.22 -5.53
CA LYS A 465 27.33 15.04 -5.84
C LYS A 465 27.24 16.31 -5.01
N PRO A 466 27.97 16.42 -3.90
CA PRO A 466 28.00 17.63 -3.10
C PRO A 466 28.46 18.84 -3.94
N ALA A 467 27.84 19.99 -3.71
CA ALA A 467 28.21 21.20 -4.43
C ALA A 467 29.55 21.76 -3.90
N GLU A 468 30.52 21.92 -4.78
CA GLU A 468 31.87 22.41 -4.43
C GLU A 468 32.23 23.73 -5.13
N LYS A 469 31.47 24.09 -6.18
CA LYS A 469 31.77 25.25 -7.06
C LYS A 469 30.55 26.15 -7.14
N THR A 470 30.83 27.44 -7.25
CA THR A 470 29.79 28.43 -7.59
C THR A 470 29.31 28.27 -9.03
N ILE A 471 28.14 28.83 -9.34
CA ILE A 471 27.61 28.84 -10.72
C ILE A 471 28.64 29.52 -11.66
N TYR A 472 29.30 30.57 -11.21
CA TYR A 472 30.33 31.27 -11.99
C TYR A 472 31.50 30.35 -12.37
N GLU A 473 32.05 29.63 -11.39
CA GLU A 473 33.18 28.71 -11.61
C GLU A 473 32.80 27.55 -12.56
N ILE A 474 31.55 27.03 -12.45
CA ILE A 474 31.05 25.98 -13.34
C ILE A 474 30.97 26.49 -14.77
N LEU A 475 30.41 27.70 -15.00
CA LEU A 475 30.26 28.27 -16.35
C LEU A 475 31.60 28.61 -17.00
N ILE A 476 32.57 29.07 -16.21
CA ILE A 476 33.93 29.35 -16.71
C ILE A 476 34.63 28.04 -17.09
N ALA A 477 34.57 27.01 -16.22
CA ALA A 477 35.23 25.74 -16.43
C ALA A 477 34.69 24.99 -17.66
N ASP A 478 33.40 25.14 -17.97
CA ASP A 478 32.74 24.54 -19.13
C ASP A 478 33.23 25.15 -20.45
N GLY A 479 33.50 26.45 -20.47
CA GLY A 479 34.07 27.19 -21.63
C GLY A 479 33.10 27.51 -22.77
N ARG A 480 31.86 27.07 -22.73
CA ARG A 480 30.82 27.31 -23.77
C ARG A 480 29.94 28.53 -23.50
N PHE A 481 30.18 29.28 -22.44
CA PHE A 481 29.33 30.37 -21.96
C PHE A 481 30.03 31.73 -21.96
N LYS A 482 31.02 31.95 -22.84
CA LYS A 482 31.83 33.18 -22.88
C LYS A 482 31.02 34.44 -23.18
N ILE A 483 30.11 34.35 -24.16
CA ILE A 483 29.25 35.46 -24.55
C ILE A 483 28.28 35.78 -23.38
N PHE A 484 27.70 34.78 -22.77
CA PHE A 484 26.78 34.96 -21.65
C PHE A 484 27.48 35.60 -20.44
N LEU A 485 28.66 35.13 -20.06
CA LEU A 485 29.46 35.69 -18.96
C LEU A 485 29.86 37.14 -19.21
N ASN A 486 30.27 37.50 -20.44
CA ASN A 486 30.59 38.87 -20.82
C ASN A 486 29.36 39.79 -20.73
N LEU A 487 28.18 39.29 -21.15
CA LEU A 487 26.94 40.06 -21.02
C LEU A 487 26.53 40.24 -19.55
N MET A 488 26.74 39.24 -18.69
CA MET A 488 26.53 39.36 -17.23
C MET A 488 27.43 40.40 -16.60
N GLU A 489 28.70 40.49 -17.01
CA GLU A 489 29.64 41.50 -16.57
C GLU A 489 29.21 42.89 -17.05
N THR A 490 28.88 43.03 -18.32
CA THR A 490 28.39 44.30 -18.92
C THR A 490 27.14 44.83 -18.20
N ALA A 491 26.27 43.92 -17.76
CA ALA A 491 25.05 44.26 -17.03
C ALA A 491 25.29 44.52 -15.52
N GLY A 492 26.49 44.29 -15.00
CA GLY A 492 26.78 44.36 -13.56
C GLY A 492 26.01 43.33 -12.74
N LEU A 493 25.83 42.11 -13.27
CA LEU A 493 25.08 41.00 -12.64
C LEU A 493 25.98 39.79 -12.30
N THR A 494 27.30 39.91 -12.44
CA THR A 494 28.25 38.83 -12.19
C THR A 494 28.17 38.31 -10.76
N ASP A 495 27.88 39.20 -9.80
CA ASP A 495 27.78 38.83 -8.39
C ASP A 495 26.65 37.85 -8.10
N LEU A 496 25.57 37.88 -8.88
CA LEU A 496 24.50 36.85 -8.77
C LEU A 496 25.00 35.42 -9.03
N LEU A 497 26.09 35.27 -9.79
CA LEU A 497 26.68 33.96 -10.08
C LEU A 497 27.69 33.50 -9.02
N LYS A 498 28.18 34.43 -8.18
CA LYS A 498 29.23 34.17 -7.16
C LYS A 498 28.70 34.14 -5.75
N GLN A 499 27.60 34.84 -5.47
CA GLN A 499 27.03 34.95 -4.12
C GLN A 499 26.30 33.69 -3.72
N GLU A 500 26.27 33.44 -2.42
CA GLU A 500 25.39 32.44 -1.84
C GLU A 500 23.93 32.78 -2.13
N GLY A 501 23.15 31.77 -2.49
CA GLY A 501 21.74 31.96 -2.82
C GLY A 501 21.11 30.66 -3.33
N SER A 502 19.81 30.71 -3.55
CA SER A 502 19.03 29.60 -4.10
C SER A 502 18.48 29.98 -5.46
N TYR A 503 19.28 29.78 -6.50
CA TYR A 503 18.92 30.11 -7.86
C TYR A 503 19.05 28.94 -8.81
N THR A 504 18.21 28.96 -9.84
CA THR A 504 18.37 28.12 -11.03
C THR A 504 18.61 29.03 -12.22
N ILE A 505 19.70 28.79 -12.94
CA ILE A 505 20.01 29.52 -14.13
C ILE A 505 19.83 28.65 -15.37
N PHE A 506 19.24 29.23 -16.41
CA PHE A 506 19.14 28.64 -17.74
C PHE A 506 20.11 29.39 -18.66
N ALA A 507 21.41 29.07 -18.54
CA ALA A 507 22.47 29.77 -19.23
C ALA A 507 22.51 29.42 -20.73
N PRO A 508 22.42 30.38 -21.65
CA PRO A 508 22.57 30.12 -23.07
C PRO A 508 24.05 29.90 -23.42
N THR A 509 24.34 28.86 -24.20
CA THR A 509 25.65 28.59 -24.76
C THR A 509 25.99 29.64 -25.86
N ASP A 510 27.26 29.74 -26.21
CA ASP A 510 27.72 30.68 -27.25
C ASP A 510 26.98 30.48 -28.59
N ASP A 511 26.75 29.22 -28.98
CA ASP A 511 25.96 28.84 -30.19
C ASP A 511 24.50 29.34 -30.15
N ALA A 512 23.95 29.60 -28.97
CA ALA A 512 22.59 30.13 -28.84
C ALA A 512 22.45 31.55 -29.37
N PHE A 513 23.57 32.28 -29.45
CA PHE A 513 23.64 33.66 -29.94
C PHE A 513 23.79 33.72 -31.46
N ASP A 514 24.19 32.65 -32.14
CA ASP A 514 24.36 32.62 -33.62
C ASP A 514 23.06 32.96 -34.36
N GLY A 515 21.96 32.76 -33.70
CA GLY A 515 20.66 33.05 -34.28
C GLY A 515 20.14 34.46 -34.04
N LEU A 516 20.86 35.31 -33.35
CA LEU A 516 20.51 36.72 -33.17
C LEU A 516 20.98 37.53 -34.37
N THR A 517 20.20 38.54 -34.74
CA THR A 517 20.63 39.48 -35.79
C THR A 517 21.70 40.42 -35.23
N GLN A 518 22.50 41.04 -36.13
CA GLN A 518 23.47 42.05 -35.71
C GLN A 518 22.82 43.24 -34.99
N GLU A 519 21.59 43.61 -35.41
CA GLU A 519 20.80 44.63 -34.71
C GLU A 519 20.40 44.23 -33.29
N ASP A 520 19.99 42.97 -33.10
CA ASP A 520 19.66 42.47 -31.78
C ASP A 520 20.88 42.43 -30.85
N MET A 521 22.04 42.01 -31.37
CA MET A 521 23.30 42.00 -30.62
C MET A 521 23.77 43.43 -30.28
N LEU A 522 23.57 44.38 -31.18
CA LEU A 522 23.89 45.77 -30.93
C LEU A 522 22.97 46.39 -29.87
N LEU A 523 21.70 46.02 -29.88
CA LEU A 523 20.73 46.44 -28.88
C LEU A 523 21.08 45.91 -27.49
N LEU A 524 21.45 44.64 -27.39
CA LEU A 524 21.90 44.01 -26.13
C LEU A 524 23.14 44.72 -25.54
N ARG A 525 24.01 45.28 -26.38
CA ARG A 525 25.21 46.00 -25.93
C ARG A 525 24.98 47.50 -25.65
N SER A 526 23.99 48.10 -26.27
CA SER A 526 23.71 49.53 -26.17
C SER A 526 22.72 49.91 -25.07
N ASP A 527 21.81 49.01 -24.69
CA ASP A 527 20.82 49.27 -23.65
C ASP A 527 21.02 48.31 -22.46
N VAL A 528 21.77 48.80 -21.46
CA VAL A 528 22.07 48.01 -20.23
C VAL A 528 20.82 47.63 -19.47
N ASN A 529 19.74 48.42 -19.47
CA ASN A 529 18.52 48.13 -18.76
C ASN A 529 17.74 47.00 -19.46
N ALA A 530 17.67 47.04 -20.80
CA ALA A 530 17.10 45.95 -21.59
C ALA A 530 17.91 44.65 -21.40
N LEU A 531 19.25 44.77 -21.42
CA LEU A 531 20.14 43.64 -21.16
C LEU A 531 19.90 43.01 -19.78
N ARG A 532 19.85 43.82 -18.71
CA ARG A 532 19.56 43.35 -17.35
C ARG A 532 18.23 42.60 -17.28
N THR A 533 17.21 43.17 -17.91
CA THR A 533 15.88 42.58 -17.95
C THR A 533 15.89 41.20 -18.61
N ILE A 534 16.60 41.04 -19.72
CA ILE A 534 16.75 39.78 -20.44
C ILE A 534 17.55 38.76 -19.62
N LEU A 535 18.67 39.20 -19.04
CA LEU A 535 19.50 38.31 -18.22
C LEU A 535 18.76 37.82 -16.97
N LEU A 536 18.08 38.70 -16.24
CA LEU A 536 17.26 38.32 -15.07
C LEU A 536 16.09 37.38 -15.41
N TYR A 537 15.63 37.37 -16.65
CA TYR A 537 14.64 36.39 -17.11
C TYR A 537 15.20 34.97 -17.21
N HIS A 538 16.52 34.79 -17.32
CA HIS A 538 17.18 33.49 -17.34
C HIS A 538 17.37 32.89 -15.94
N PHE A 539 17.09 33.63 -14.89
CA PHE A 539 17.19 33.16 -13.51
C PHE A 539 15.80 32.88 -12.93
N SER A 540 15.68 31.76 -12.26
CA SER A 540 14.53 31.47 -11.41
C SER A 540 14.96 31.48 -9.96
N ASN A 541 14.14 32.05 -9.10
CA ASN A 541 14.32 31.95 -7.65
C ASN A 541 13.99 30.52 -7.17
N GLY A 542 14.90 29.93 -6.43
CA GLY A 542 14.82 28.53 -6.00
C GLY A 542 15.69 27.59 -6.83
N VAL A 543 16.01 26.44 -6.27
CA VAL A 543 16.80 25.39 -6.92
C VAL A 543 15.87 24.36 -7.54
N PHE A 544 15.86 24.27 -8.87
CA PHE A 544 15.05 23.32 -9.63
C PHE A 544 15.95 22.36 -10.38
N ILE A 545 16.17 21.19 -9.78
CA ILE A 545 16.91 20.11 -10.43
C ILE A 545 15.98 19.31 -11.36
N ASN A 546 16.60 18.56 -12.28
CA ASN A 546 15.86 17.79 -13.28
C ASN A 546 14.80 16.85 -12.66
N GLY A 547 15.19 16.07 -11.66
CA GLY A 547 14.27 15.13 -10.99
C GLY A 547 13.16 15.79 -10.15
N GLY A 548 13.26 17.11 -9.89
CA GLY A 548 12.25 17.90 -9.19
C GLY A 548 11.20 18.53 -10.11
N LEU A 549 11.45 18.55 -11.42
CA LEU A 549 10.49 19.03 -12.41
C LEU A 549 9.57 17.91 -12.87
N GLU A 550 8.29 18.23 -13.01
CA GLU A 550 7.27 17.29 -13.41
C GLU A 550 7.37 16.98 -14.91
N GLY A 551 7.61 15.74 -15.28
CA GLY A 551 7.77 15.30 -16.67
C GLY A 551 6.44 15.34 -17.44
N GLY A 552 6.51 15.75 -18.73
CA GLY A 552 5.36 15.76 -19.63
C GLY A 552 4.36 16.90 -19.43
N VAL A 553 4.58 17.78 -18.46
CA VAL A 553 3.77 18.98 -18.21
C VAL A 553 4.62 20.26 -18.27
N THR A 554 3.96 21.39 -18.45
CA THR A 554 4.64 22.70 -18.39
C THR A 554 4.80 23.13 -16.93
N ASN A 555 6.04 23.19 -16.47
CA ASN A 555 6.39 23.76 -15.17
C ASN A 555 6.52 25.29 -15.32
N LEU A 556 5.84 26.05 -14.46
CA LEU A 556 5.93 27.51 -14.43
C LEU A 556 6.89 27.91 -13.31
N LEU A 557 8.04 28.46 -13.67
CA LEU A 557 9.05 28.96 -12.73
C LEU A 557 9.06 30.49 -12.76
N LYS A 558 9.03 31.11 -11.60
CA LYS A 558 9.06 32.56 -11.50
C LYS A 558 10.48 33.07 -11.73
N SER A 559 10.68 33.87 -12.78
CA SER A 559 12.00 34.48 -13.05
C SER A 559 12.29 35.65 -12.10
N LEU A 560 13.58 36.02 -11.94
CA LEU A 560 13.98 37.21 -11.20
C LEU A 560 13.50 38.51 -11.87
N GLN A 561 13.20 38.46 -13.16
CA GLN A 561 12.60 39.57 -13.89
C GLN A 561 11.11 39.76 -13.56
N GLY A 562 10.45 38.79 -12.93
CA GLY A 562 9.05 38.82 -12.49
C GLY A 562 8.06 38.06 -13.38
N ASN A 563 8.43 37.70 -14.60
CA ASN A 563 7.61 36.86 -15.48
C ASN A 563 7.87 35.35 -15.27
N ASN A 564 6.95 34.51 -15.73
CA ASN A 564 7.09 33.07 -15.61
C ASN A 564 7.91 32.50 -16.77
N LEU A 565 8.86 31.62 -16.43
CA LEU A 565 9.53 30.69 -17.33
C LEU A 565 8.66 29.45 -17.51
N GLN A 566 8.48 29.02 -18.75
CA GLN A 566 7.78 27.77 -19.07
C GLN A 566 8.82 26.69 -19.36
N VAL A 567 8.95 25.74 -18.45
CA VAL A 567 9.91 24.64 -18.54
C VAL A 567 9.19 23.32 -18.70
N ILE A 568 9.53 22.56 -19.74
CA ILE A 568 9.00 21.22 -19.98
C ILE A 568 10.16 20.23 -19.87
N ALA A 569 10.06 19.30 -18.91
CA ALA A 569 10.97 18.18 -18.81
C ALA A 569 10.53 17.10 -19.83
N VAL A 570 11.36 16.83 -20.83
CA VAL A 570 11.08 15.85 -21.88
C VAL A 570 11.97 14.63 -21.68
N CYS A 571 11.36 13.46 -21.46
CA CYS A 571 12.08 12.19 -21.43
C CYS A 571 12.32 11.72 -22.88
N THR A 572 13.57 11.56 -23.30
CA THR A 572 13.91 11.03 -24.63
C THR A 572 13.74 9.52 -24.70
N LEU A 573 12.51 9.05 -24.87
CA LEU A 573 12.31 7.75 -25.50
C LEU A 573 12.53 7.91 -27.02
N LYS A 574 13.37 7.06 -27.61
CA LYS A 574 13.68 6.96 -29.05
C LYS A 574 12.44 6.80 -29.93
N LYS A 575 11.57 7.82 -30.05
CA LYS A 575 10.49 7.90 -31.04
C LYS A 575 9.73 9.23 -30.97
N TYR A 576 10.38 10.35 -31.29
CA TYR A 576 9.65 11.54 -31.68
C TYR A 576 10.28 12.18 -32.92
N THR A 577 10.12 11.51 -34.07
CA THR A 577 10.36 12.09 -35.41
C THR A 577 9.15 12.90 -35.91
N ARG A 578 8.26 13.40 -35.06
CA ARG A 578 7.03 14.10 -35.47
C ARG A 578 6.70 15.34 -34.66
N PHE A 579 7.70 16.21 -34.43
CA PHE A 579 7.46 17.60 -34.01
C PHE A 579 8.14 18.58 -34.98
N GLN A 580 7.84 18.42 -36.26
CA GLN A 580 8.00 19.49 -37.24
C GLN A 580 6.60 19.96 -37.61
N LYS A 581 6.23 21.10 -37.10
CA LYS A 581 5.28 22.12 -37.58
C LYS A 581 4.43 22.70 -36.46
N TYR A 582 4.99 23.57 -35.66
CA TYR A 582 4.29 24.78 -35.24
C TYR A 582 5.35 25.85 -34.99
N THR A 583 5.25 26.86 -35.79
CA THR A 583 6.13 27.98 -36.06
C THR A 583 6.26 28.94 -34.88
N VAL A 584 7.45 29.53 -34.80
CA VAL A 584 7.82 30.81 -34.17
C VAL A 584 8.07 30.74 -32.65
N GLY A 585 9.26 30.32 -32.32
CA GLY A 585 9.94 30.42 -31.05
C GLY A 585 11.17 29.51 -31.09
N ARG A 586 12.37 30.07 -31.05
CA ARG A 586 13.59 29.24 -31.06
C ARG A 586 13.66 28.39 -29.82
N LEU A 587 13.75 27.08 -30.02
CA LEU A 587 13.95 26.07 -29.02
C LEU A 587 15.45 25.96 -28.73
N HIS A 588 15.88 26.28 -27.53
CA HIS A 588 17.22 25.94 -27.05
C HIS A 588 17.23 24.59 -26.38
N LYS A 589 18.15 23.74 -26.79
CA LYS A 589 18.26 22.36 -26.39
C LYS A 589 19.47 22.21 -25.48
N TYR A 590 19.26 21.79 -24.22
CA TYR A 590 20.33 21.50 -23.27
C TYR A 590 20.32 20.01 -22.97
N ARG A 591 21.50 19.41 -22.92
CA ARG A 591 21.69 17.98 -22.68
C ARG A 591 22.38 17.81 -21.33
N GLU A 592 21.70 17.16 -20.39
CA GLU A 592 22.29 16.58 -19.22
C GLU A 592 21.66 15.18 -19.05
N ASP A 593 22.47 14.15 -19.08
CA ASP A 593 22.11 12.74 -18.79
C ASP A 593 20.74 12.28 -19.31
N ASP A 594 20.54 12.21 -20.65
CA ASP A 594 19.33 11.74 -21.33
C ASP A 594 18.03 12.55 -21.18
N PHE A 595 18.06 13.74 -20.55
CA PHE A 595 16.93 14.65 -20.49
C PHE A 595 17.21 15.94 -21.27
N PHE A 596 16.18 16.38 -22.03
CA PHE A 596 16.23 17.65 -22.72
C PHE A 596 15.25 18.63 -22.09
N PHE A 597 15.73 19.82 -21.74
CA PHE A 597 14.87 20.94 -21.37
C PHE A 597 14.50 21.72 -22.63
N VAL A 598 13.21 21.91 -22.84
CA VAL A 598 12.69 22.79 -23.87
C VAL A 598 12.17 24.03 -23.19
N ILE A 599 12.91 25.14 -23.32
CA ILE A 599 12.50 26.43 -22.78
C ILE A 599 11.90 27.24 -23.91
N LYS A 600 10.67 27.66 -23.75
CA LYS A 600 9.97 28.48 -24.73
C LYS A 600 10.26 29.96 -24.43
N PHE A 601 11.23 30.53 -25.11
CA PHE A 601 11.43 31.97 -25.13
C PHE A 601 10.40 32.62 -26.06
N LEU A 602 9.23 32.94 -25.57
CA LEU A 602 8.22 33.66 -26.28
C LEU A 602 8.07 35.05 -25.67
N PHE A 603 8.28 36.09 -26.48
CA PHE A 603 7.74 37.41 -26.29
C PHE A 603 8.64 38.65 -26.07
N PHE A 604 9.94 38.62 -25.93
CA PHE A 604 10.63 39.90 -25.73
C PHE A 604 10.92 40.70 -27.01
N PHE A 605 11.26 40.05 -28.12
CA PHE A 605 11.54 40.78 -29.37
C PHE A 605 10.28 41.21 -30.15
N SER A 606 9.17 40.54 -29.99
CA SER A 606 7.91 40.88 -30.66
C SER A 606 7.23 42.14 -30.08
N LYS A 607 7.36 42.38 -28.78
CA LYS A 607 6.74 43.57 -28.14
C LYS A 607 7.47 44.84 -28.47
N HIS A 608 8.80 44.83 -28.49
CA HIS A 608 9.59 46.01 -28.90
C HIS A 608 9.47 46.35 -30.38
N LYS A 609 9.30 45.34 -31.24
CA LYS A 609 9.04 45.57 -32.68
C LYS A 609 7.66 46.18 -32.90
N ASN A 610 6.66 45.81 -32.12
CA ASN A 610 5.32 46.40 -32.20
C ASN A 610 5.23 47.80 -31.58
N GLU A 611 5.98 48.09 -30.53
CA GLU A 611 6.05 49.44 -29.96
C GLU A 611 6.83 50.41 -30.87
N ARG A 612 7.96 49.98 -31.49
CA ARG A 612 8.65 50.77 -32.50
C ARG A 612 7.81 51.00 -33.76
N MET A 613 7.00 50.05 -34.17
CA MET A 613 6.09 50.24 -35.32
C MET A 613 4.89 51.13 -34.95
N ARG A 614 4.40 51.12 -33.74
CA ARG A 614 3.41 52.09 -33.25
C ARG A 614 3.99 53.50 -33.17
N ASN A 615 5.17 53.66 -32.58
CA ASN A 615 5.83 54.99 -32.50
C ASN A 615 6.24 55.52 -33.86
N LYS A 616 6.62 54.70 -34.84
CA LYS A 616 6.83 55.13 -36.23
C LYS A 616 5.53 55.51 -36.95
N ARG A 617 4.40 54.89 -36.66
CA ARG A 617 3.10 55.29 -37.22
C ARG A 617 2.58 56.57 -36.58
N ASP A 618 2.81 56.80 -35.30
CA ASP A 618 2.43 58.06 -34.63
C ASP A 618 3.33 59.25 -35.02
N HIS A 619 4.59 59.00 -35.39
CA HIS A 619 5.46 60.08 -35.95
C HIS A 619 5.12 60.41 -37.39
N ASN A 620 4.72 59.44 -38.23
CA ASN A 620 4.31 59.73 -39.60
C ASN A 620 2.88 60.33 -39.69
N SER A 621 2.01 60.09 -38.73
CA SER A 621 0.66 60.70 -38.69
C SER A 621 0.70 62.16 -38.18
N LYS A 622 1.78 62.60 -37.50
CA LYS A 622 1.96 63.97 -37.06
C LYS A 622 2.67 64.88 -38.12
N GLN A 623 3.25 64.30 -39.19
CA GLN A 623 3.87 65.04 -40.26
C GLN A 623 2.96 65.35 -41.49
N THR A 624 1.76 64.80 -41.51
CA THR A 624 0.83 64.94 -42.64
C THR A 624 -0.33 65.94 -42.40
N ASN A 625 -0.37 66.66 -41.28
CA ASN A 625 -1.41 67.65 -40.95
C ASN A 625 -0.92 69.05 -40.76
N ASN A 626 0.10 69.50 -41.51
CA ASN A 626 0.45 70.90 -41.57
C ASN A 626 0.65 71.33 -43.07
N THR A 627 -0.47 71.61 -43.74
CA THR A 627 -0.48 72.55 -44.88
C THR A 627 -1.67 73.48 -44.71
N PRO A 628 -1.46 74.81 -44.90
CA PRO A 628 -2.46 75.80 -44.52
C PRO A 628 -3.48 76.04 -45.61
N LYS A 629 -4.72 76.22 -45.22
CA LYS A 629 -5.65 77.22 -45.82
C LYS A 629 -6.53 77.75 -44.70
#